data_5b6c325833e7786d8e5f7b248565ba78
#
_entry.id   5b6c325833e7786d8e5f7b248565ba78
#
_cell.length_a   1.000
_cell.length_b   1.000
_cell.length_c   1.000
_cell.angle_alpha   90.00
_cell.angle_beta   90.00
_cell.angle_gamma   90.00
#
_symmetry.space_group_name_H-M   'P 1'
#
loop_
_entity.id
_entity.type
_entity.pdbx_description
1 polymer ?
#
loop_
_entity_poly.entity_id
_entity_poly.type
_entity_poly.pdbx_seq_one_letter_code
_entity_poly.pdbx_strand_id
1 'polypeptide(L)'
;MKSKLNKLCVTSLSRLEGLLPHLLLGCMMLLTASASAQKVSSPDGNLSVEFSLTGDGVPTYQVSFKGKQVIKPSTLGIELAEENSLMDKFRINKTSTSTFDETWQPVWGEEKEIRNHYNELFVEMEKPANGRFMNLRFRVYNDGVGFRYEFPQQQFLPYFVVKAEHTQFAMTGDHKAFQLIKCHSRENKSSNPVHWALSWLRRTP
;
A
#
# COMPACT_ATOMS: atom_id res chain seq x y z
N MET A 1 -76.14 -1.25 18.78
CA MET A 1 -74.85 -0.84 19.38
C MET A 1 -73.66 -1.66 18.84
N LYS A 2 -73.58 -1.91 17.51
CA LYS A 2 -72.48 -2.74 16.91
C LYS A 2 -71.80 -2.09 15.71
N SER A 3 -71.98 -0.79 15.47
CA SER A 3 -71.45 -0.15 14.24
C SER A 3 -70.36 0.91 14.50
N LYS A 4 -69.90 1.14 15.71
CA LYS A 4 -68.89 2.15 16.02
C LYS A 4 -67.49 1.57 16.36
N LEU A 5 -67.34 0.24 16.49
CA LEU A 5 -66.02 -0.37 16.83
C LEU A 5 -65.14 -0.70 15.64
N ASN A 6 -65.70 -0.77 14.40
CA ASN A 6 -64.92 -1.15 13.23
C ASN A 6 -64.23 0.03 12.51
N LYS A 7 -64.42 1.27 12.93
CA LYS A 7 -63.79 2.45 12.27
C LYS A 7 -62.46 2.87 12.94
N LEU A 8 -62.18 2.39 14.16
CA LEU A 8 -60.96 2.77 14.90
C LEU A 8 -59.74 1.84 14.64
N CYS A 9 -59.99 0.65 14.05
CA CYS A 9 -58.91 -0.30 13.78
C CYS A 9 -58.25 -0.17 12.40
N VAL A 10 -58.92 0.52 11.45
CA VAL A 10 -58.41 0.62 10.08
C VAL A 10 -57.50 1.83 9.87
N THR A 11 -57.60 2.85 10.73
CA THR A 11 -56.76 4.08 10.57
C THR A 11 -55.38 3.98 11.21
N SER A 12 -55.08 2.91 11.97
CA SER A 12 -53.77 2.70 12.61
C SER A 12 -52.79 1.97 11.69
N LEU A 13 -53.22 1.16 10.72
CA LEU A 13 -52.35 0.39 9.88
C LEU A 13 -51.78 1.19 8.68
N SER A 14 -52.48 2.24 8.24
CA SER A 14 -52.06 3.03 7.05
C SER A 14 -50.88 4.00 7.33
N ARG A 15 -50.51 4.22 8.59
CA ARG A 15 -49.35 5.05 8.97
C ARG A 15 -48.03 4.28 9.08
N LEU A 16 -48.04 2.93 9.12
CA LEU A 16 -46.82 2.12 9.15
C LEU A 16 -46.23 1.82 7.77
N GLU A 17 -47.05 1.89 6.69
CA GLU A 17 -46.57 1.58 5.36
C GLU A 17 -45.66 2.67 4.76
N GLY A 18 -45.74 3.91 5.27
CA GLY A 18 -44.90 5.02 4.80
C GLY A 18 -43.49 5.06 5.40
N LEU A 19 -43.24 4.37 6.51
CA LEU A 19 -41.95 4.40 7.21
C LEU A 19 -40.99 3.27 6.77
N LEU A 20 -41.51 2.15 6.28
CA LEU A 20 -40.68 1.02 5.83
C LEU A 20 -39.73 1.35 4.66
N PRO A 21 -40.14 2.08 3.59
CA PRO A 21 -39.21 2.37 2.49
C PRO A 21 -38.09 3.34 2.88
N HIS A 22 -38.33 4.25 3.83
CA HIS A 22 -37.31 5.20 4.30
C HIS A 22 -36.28 4.53 5.23
N LEU A 23 -36.68 3.50 5.99
CA LEU A 23 -35.77 2.72 6.83
C LEU A 23 -34.86 1.82 6.00
N LEU A 24 -35.39 1.23 4.91
CA LEU A 24 -34.59 0.42 3.96
C LEU A 24 -33.62 1.28 3.14
N LEU A 25 -34.03 2.49 2.73
CA LEU A 25 -33.16 3.42 2.00
C LEU A 25 -32.02 3.96 2.90
N GLY A 26 -32.28 4.17 4.19
CA GLY A 26 -31.26 4.59 5.17
C GLY A 26 -30.23 3.50 5.48
N CYS A 27 -30.62 2.23 5.45
CA CYS A 27 -29.72 1.10 5.68
C CYS A 27 -28.82 0.79 4.48
N MET A 28 -29.25 1.15 3.27
CA MET A 28 -28.49 0.91 2.04
C MET A 28 -27.34 1.92 1.82
N MET A 29 -27.32 3.05 2.51
CA MET A 29 -26.26 4.06 2.42
C MET A 29 -25.04 3.82 3.31
N LEU A 30 -25.04 2.79 4.17
CA LEU A 30 -23.94 2.54 5.12
C LEU A 30 -22.92 1.49 4.65
N LEU A 31 -23.04 0.96 3.45
CA LEU A 31 -22.04 0.07 2.85
C LEU A 31 -21.00 0.87 2.04
N THR A 32 -20.37 1.86 2.66
CA THR A 32 -19.12 2.38 2.13
C THR A 32 -18.04 1.34 2.42
N ALA A 33 -17.62 0.62 1.38
CA ALA A 33 -16.44 -0.22 1.44
C ALA A 33 -15.24 0.68 1.79
N SER A 34 -14.86 0.72 3.05
CA SER A 34 -13.63 1.37 3.50
C SER A 34 -12.48 0.62 2.85
N ALA A 35 -11.80 1.25 1.89
CA ALA A 35 -10.51 0.76 1.42
C ALA A 35 -9.60 0.71 2.67
N SER A 36 -9.27 -0.49 3.12
CA SER A 36 -8.45 -0.68 4.31
C SER A 36 -7.02 -0.25 4.01
N ALA A 37 -6.66 0.96 4.43
CA ALA A 37 -5.29 1.43 4.37
C ALA A 37 -4.44 0.65 5.37
N GLN A 38 -3.31 0.13 4.91
CA GLN A 38 -2.33 -0.58 5.75
C GLN A 38 -1.26 0.41 6.19
N LYS A 39 -1.04 0.54 7.51
CA LYS A 39 -0.10 1.50 8.07
C LYS A 39 1.01 0.82 8.85
N VAL A 40 2.22 1.33 8.67
CA VAL A 40 3.40 0.97 9.47
C VAL A 40 4.15 2.24 9.86
N SER A 41 4.66 2.30 11.09
CA SER A 41 5.42 3.44 11.60
C SER A 41 6.84 3.01 11.95
N SER A 42 7.77 3.98 11.99
CA SER A 42 9.13 3.77 12.49
C SER A 42 9.12 3.33 13.96
N PRO A 43 10.21 2.73 14.47
CA PRO A 43 10.31 2.36 15.88
C PRO A 43 10.07 3.51 16.85
N ASP A 44 10.46 4.74 16.50
CA ASP A 44 10.23 5.95 17.28
C ASP A 44 8.85 6.60 17.03
N GLY A 45 8.05 6.05 16.10
CA GLY A 45 6.72 6.55 15.76
C GLY A 45 6.67 7.84 14.94
N ASN A 46 7.81 8.46 14.63
CA ASN A 46 7.84 9.75 13.93
C ASN A 46 7.54 9.65 12.44
N LEU A 47 7.98 8.56 11.81
CA LEU A 47 7.80 8.31 10.38
C LEU A 47 6.70 7.26 10.19
N SER A 48 5.82 7.45 9.23
CA SER A 48 4.79 6.46 8.91
C SER A 48 4.56 6.34 7.42
N VAL A 49 4.32 5.12 6.99
CA VAL A 49 3.91 4.76 5.62
C VAL A 49 2.50 4.22 5.69
N GLU A 50 1.66 4.70 4.80
CA GLU A 50 0.33 4.15 4.57
C GLU A 50 0.27 3.62 3.14
N PHE A 51 -0.17 2.37 3.02
CA PHE A 51 -0.37 1.69 1.75
C PHE A 51 -1.85 1.43 1.53
N SER A 52 -2.33 1.63 0.32
CA SER A 52 -3.71 1.33 -0.08
C SER A 52 -3.78 0.96 -1.55
N LEU A 53 -4.89 0.36 -1.95
CA LEU A 53 -5.26 0.22 -3.35
C LEU A 53 -6.32 1.26 -3.70
N THR A 54 -6.24 1.84 -4.90
CA THR A 54 -7.33 2.65 -5.46
C THR A 54 -8.54 1.77 -5.80
N GLY A 55 -9.67 2.38 -6.14
CA GLY A 55 -10.84 1.64 -6.62
C GLY A 55 -10.58 0.74 -7.82
N ASP A 56 -9.61 1.10 -8.65
CA ASP A 56 -9.16 0.31 -9.81
C ASP A 56 -8.05 -0.70 -9.45
N GLY A 57 -7.72 -0.85 -8.17
CA GLY A 57 -6.69 -1.76 -7.71
C GLY A 57 -5.25 -1.32 -8.05
N VAL A 58 -5.01 -0.01 -8.18
CA VAL A 58 -3.66 0.53 -8.36
C VAL A 58 -2.98 0.66 -6.99
N PRO A 59 -1.78 0.07 -6.79
CA PRO A 59 -1.04 0.22 -5.55
C PRO A 59 -0.61 1.69 -5.34
N THR A 60 -0.93 2.21 -4.16
CA THR A 60 -0.61 3.59 -3.75
C THR A 60 0.00 3.61 -2.37
N TYR A 61 0.94 4.52 -2.15
CA TYR A 61 1.52 4.75 -0.84
C TYR A 61 1.65 6.23 -0.55
N GLN A 62 1.72 6.57 0.71
CA GLN A 62 2.03 7.91 1.19
C GLN A 62 2.94 7.84 2.41
N VAL A 63 3.71 8.89 2.61
CA VAL A 63 4.67 8.98 3.73
C VAL A 63 4.43 10.25 4.52
N SER A 64 4.39 10.11 5.85
CA SER A 64 4.26 11.23 6.77
C SER A 64 5.37 11.22 7.80
N PHE A 65 5.88 12.38 8.17
CA PHE A 65 6.87 12.59 9.22
C PHE A 65 6.32 13.55 10.28
N LYS A 66 6.28 13.10 11.54
CA LYS A 66 5.70 13.85 12.67
C LYS A 66 4.30 14.40 12.36
N GLY A 67 3.46 13.57 11.73
CA GLY A 67 2.09 13.91 11.35
C GLY A 67 1.96 14.83 10.13
N LYS A 68 3.07 15.28 9.54
CA LYS A 68 3.05 16.07 8.30
C LYS A 68 3.35 15.18 7.11
N GLN A 69 2.53 15.28 6.07
CA GLN A 69 2.75 14.54 4.82
C GLN A 69 4.04 15.03 4.14
N VAL A 70 4.89 14.10 3.72
CA VAL A 70 6.14 14.34 2.98
C VAL A 70 6.00 13.86 1.54
N ILE A 71 5.46 12.66 1.35
CA ILE A 71 5.09 12.12 0.05
C ILE A 71 3.58 11.99 0.00
N LYS A 72 2.97 12.69 -0.96
CA LYS A 72 1.54 12.61 -1.25
C LYS A 72 1.19 11.22 -1.79
N PRO A 73 -0.08 10.82 -1.87
CA PRO A 73 -0.47 9.57 -2.50
C PRO A 73 0.22 9.40 -3.84
N SER A 74 1.04 8.38 -3.95
CA SER A 74 1.94 8.09 -5.06
C SER A 74 1.72 6.66 -5.53
N THR A 75 1.67 6.45 -6.83
CA THR A 75 1.40 5.15 -7.43
C THR A 75 2.67 4.31 -7.54
N LEU A 76 2.47 3.00 -7.50
CA LEU A 76 3.49 1.99 -7.70
C LEU A 76 3.04 1.05 -8.83
N GLY A 77 3.98 0.60 -9.65
CA GLY A 77 3.66 -0.36 -10.69
C GLY A 77 4.85 -0.71 -11.57
N ILE A 78 4.75 -1.86 -12.20
CA ILE A 78 5.74 -2.39 -13.13
C ILE A 78 5.08 -2.67 -14.47
N GLU A 79 5.55 -2.02 -15.52
CA GLU A 79 5.15 -2.28 -16.88
C GLU A 79 5.99 -3.41 -17.45
N LEU A 80 5.33 -4.45 -17.92
CA LEU A 80 5.98 -5.58 -18.57
C LEU A 80 6.01 -5.38 -20.08
N ALA A 81 6.98 -5.99 -20.75
CA ALA A 81 7.08 -5.97 -22.21
C ALA A 81 5.92 -6.71 -22.88
N GLU A 82 5.33 -7.65 -22.17
CA GLU A 82 4.15 -8.41 -22.59
C GLU A 82 2.85 -7.72 -22.11
N GLU A 83 1.72 -8.13 -22.67
CA GLU A 83 0.41 -7.73 -22.17
C GLU A 83 0.22 -8.14 -20.71
N ASN A 84 -0.65 -7.40 -20.00
CA ASN A 84 -0.94 -7.61 -18.58
C ASN A 84 0.15 -7.18 -17.59
N SER A 85 0.58 -5.94 -17.73
CA SER A 85 1.46 -5.26 -16.76
C SER A 85 0.98 -5.35 -15.31
N LEU A 86 1.92 -5.22 -14.38
CA LEU A 86 1.66 -5.26 -12.94
C LEU A 86 1.47 -3.84 -12.40
N MET A 87 0.42 -3.15 -12.86
CA MET A 87 0.15 -1.74 -12.55
C MET A 87 -1.18 -1.52 -11.84
N ASP A 88 -2.19 -2.32 -12.17
CA ASP A 88 -3.58 -2.13 -11.75
C ASP A 88 -4.31 -3.45 -11.49
N LYS A 89 -5.58 -3.34 -11.10
CA LYS A 89 -6.51 -4.47 -10.87
C LYS A 89 -6.02 -5.47 -9.83
N PHE A 90 -5.20 -4.99 -8.89
CA PHE A 90 -4.79 -5.78 -7.75
C PHE A 90 -5.86 -5.82 -6.67
N ARG A 91 -5.85 -6.90 -5.92
CA ARG A 91 -6.45 -6.99 -4.59
C ARG A 91 -5.39 -7.40 -3.58
N ILE A 92 -5.54 -6.97 -2.34
CA ILE A 92 -4.69 -7.41 -1.25
C ILE A 92 -5.11 -8.83 -0.87
N ASN A 93 -4.18 -9.77 -0.93
CA ASN A 93 -4.38 -11.15 -0.51
C ASN A 93 -3.98 -11.33 0.96
N LYS A 94 -2.83 -10.76 1.34
CA LYS A 94 -2.29 -10.87 2.69
C LYS A 94 -1.48 -9.63 3.07
N THR A 95 -1.56 -9.25 4.34
CA THR A 95 -0.66 -8.25 4.92
C THR A 95 -0.07 -8.79 6.22
N SER A 96 1.17 -8.41 6.50
CA SER A 96 1.80 -8.68 7.80
C SER A 96 2.76 -7.56 8.17
N THR A 97 2.90 -7.34 9.46
CA THR A 97 3.89 -6.42 10.02
C THR A 97 4.87 -7.18 10.90
N SER A 98 6.12 -6.74 10.90
CA SER A 98 7.17 -7.30 11.76
C SER A 98 8.11 -6.20 12.20
N THR A 99 8.84 -6.44 13.28
CA THR A 99 9.89 -5.56 13.79
C THR A 99 11.20 -6.33 13.73
N PHE A 100 12.26 -5.64 13.33
CA PHE A 100 13.62 -6.19 13.28
C PHE A 100 14.56 -5.24 14.01
N ASP A 101 15.42 -5.78 14.85
CA ASP A 101 16.43 -5.02 15.60
C ASP A 101 17.68 -5.89 15.78
N GLU A 102 18.74 -5.54 15.08
CA GLU A 102 20.02 -6.23 15.10
C GLU A 102 21.14 -5.20 15.06
N THR A 103 22.19 -5.43 15.83
CA THR A 103 23.41 -4.66 15.75
C THR A 103 24.54 -5.57 15.26
N TRP A 104 25.23 -5.16 14.21
CA TRP A 104 26.35 -5.88 13.63
C TRP A 104 27.59 -5.00 13.50
N GLN A 105 28.75 -5.64 13.48
CA GLN A 105 30.03 -4.96 13.34
C GLN A 105 30.58 -5.19 11.93
N PRO A 106 30.77 -4.13 11.13
CA PRO A 106 31.39 -4.24 9.83
C PRO A 106 32.87 -4.62 9.97
N VAL A 107 33.38 -5.37 9.00
CA VAL A 107 34.80 -5.76 8.98
C VAL A 107 35.71 -4.54 8.81
N TRP A 108 35.23 -3.52 8.12
CA TRP A 108 35.88 -2.23 7.90
C TRP A 108 34.79 -1.16 7.66
N GLY A 109 35.09 0.10 7.98
CA GLY A 109 34.16 1.21 7.85
C GLY A 109 34.44 2.31 8.88
N GLU A 110 33.71 3.40 8.81
CA GLU A 110 33.82 4.53 9.74
C GLU A 110 33.15 4.24 11.08
N GLU A 111 32.07 3.44 11.05
CA GLU A 111 31.28 3.05 12.22
C GLU A 111 31.70 1.69 12.71
N LYS A 112 31.89 1.55 14.04
CA LYS A 112 32.21 0.26 14.67
C LYS A 112 31.02 -0.66 14.79
N GLU A 113 29.84 -0.08 14.94
CA GLU A 113 28.57 -0.80 15.13
C GLU A 113 27.50 -0.15 14.29
N ILE A 114 26.77 -0.97 13.56
CA ILE A 114 25.62 -0.51 12.74
C ILE A 114 24.37 -1.20 13.27
N ARG A 115 23.45 -0.41 13.81
CA ARG A 115 22.14 -0.90 14.23
C ARG A 115 21.18 -0.89 13.08
N ASN A 116 20.62 -2.06 12.76
CA ASN A 116 19.59 -2.26 11.76
C ASN A 116 18.24 -2.46 12.47
N HIS A 117 17.54 -1.34 12.74
CA HIS A 117 16.30 -1.33 13.49
C HIS A 117 15.18 -0.69 12.68
N TYR A 118 14.17 -1.49 12.32
CA TYR A 118 13.03 -1.05 11.50
C TYR A 118 11.75 -1.83 11.82
N ASN A 119 10.63 -1.24 11.48
CA ASN A 119 9.37 -1.92 11.34
C ASN A 119 9.10 -2.18 9.86
N GLU A 120 8.57 -3.34 9.56
CA GLU A 120 8.31 -3.81 8.20
C GLU A 120 6.82 -4.03 7.98
N LEU A 121 6.33 -3.59 6.81
CA LEU A 121 5.02 -3.96 6.28
C LEU A 121 5.23 -4.78 5.02
N PHE A 122 4.73 -5.99 5.03
CA PHE A 122 4.65 -6.86 3.86
C PHE A 122 3.23 -6.89 3.34
N VAL A 123 3.07 -6.69 2.04
CA VAL A 123 1.79 -6.71 1.34
C VAL A 123 1.89 -7.66 0.16
N GLU A 124 1.10 -8.72 0.20
CA GLU A 124 0.92 -9.64 -0.92
C GLU A 124 -0.30 -9.22 -1.72
N MET A 125 -0.09 -8.99 -3.00
CA MET A 125 -1.13 -8.57 -3.92
C MET A 125 -1.28 -9.59 -5.04
N GLU A 126 -2.52 -9.86 -5.38
CA GLU A 126 -2.92 -10.74 -6.48
C GLU A 126 -3.69 -9.95 -7.54
N LYS A 127 -3.43 -10.27 -8.79
CA LYS A 127 -4.22 -9.81 -9.94
C LYS A 127 -5.21 -10.94 -10.33
N PRO A 128 -6.48 -10.88 -9.88
CA PRO A 128 -7.40 -12.02 -9.99
C PRO A 128 -7.65 -12.47 -11.42
N ALA A 129 -7.59 -11.54 -12.38
CA ALA A 129 -7.89 -11.85 -13.79
C ALA A 129 -6.93 -12.87 -14.42
N ASN A 130 -5.69 -12.97 -13.90
CA ASN A 130 -4.67 -13.83 -14.46
C ASN A 130 -3.84 -14.59 -13.41
N GLY A 131 -4.22 -14.51 -12.13
CA GLY A 131 -3.56 -15.20 -11.02
C GLY A 131 -2.11 -14.79 -10.81
N ARG A 132 -1.74 -13.57 -11.19
CA ARG A 132 -0.38 -13.06 -11.01
C ARG A 132 -0.23 -12.35 -9.66
N PHE A 133 0.89 -12.60 -9.02
CA PHE A 133 1.24 -12.01 -7.73
C PHE A 133 2.37 -11.00 -7.88
N MET A 134 2.27 -9.93 -7.10
CA MET A 134 3.35 -8.97 -6.86
C MET A 134 3.28 -8.57 -5.39
N ASN A 135 4.41 -8.66 -4.69
CA ASN A 135 4.48 -8.29 -3.29
C ASN A 135 5.22 -6.96 -3.14
N LEU A 136 4.83 -6.21 -2.13
CA LEU A 136 5.53 -5.00 -1.70
C LEU A 136 6.01 -5.19 -0.27
N ARG A 137 7.23 -4.75 -0.01
CA ARG A 137 7.82 -4.77 1.31
C ARG A 137 8.35 -3.39 1.63
N PHE A 138 7.76 -2.75 2.65
CA PHE A 138 8.20 -1.46 3.17
C PHE A 138 8.97 -1.69 4.46
N ARG A 139 10.11 -1.02 4.59
CA ARG A 139 10.88 -0.94 5.83
C ARG A 139 10.95 0.50 6.27
N VAL A 140 10.54 0.76 7.49
CA VAL A 140 10.45 2.10 8.06
C VAL A 140 11.42 2.19 9.22
N TYR A 141 12.46 2.97 9.00
CA TYR A 141 13.50 3.31 9.96
C TYR A 141 13.18 4.63 10.64
N ASN A 142 13.90 5.01 11.69
CA ASN A 142 13.71 6.31 12.34
C ASN A 142 14.12 7.49 11.45
N ASP A 143 15.02 7.26 10.50
CA ASP A 143 15.63 8.24 9.60
C ASP A 143 15.20 8.09 8.14
N GLY A 144 14.45 7.05 7.79
CA GLY A 144 14.06 6.82 6.41
C GLY A 144 13.08 5.71 6.16
N VAL A 145 12.63 5.64 4.91
CA VAL A 145 11.77 4.59 4.39
C VAL A 145 12.42 3.97 3.17
N GLY A 146 12.48 2.66 3.14
CA GLY A 146 12.83 1.87 1.95
C GLY A 146 11.67 0.97 1.56
N PHE A 147 11.52 0.69 0.28
CA PHE A 147 10.60 -0.35 -0.17
C PHE A 147 11.18 -1.11 -1.36
N ARG A 148 10.62 -2.28 -1.62
CA ARG A 148 10.98 -3.10 -2.77
C ARG A 148 9.77 -3.85 -3.31
N TYR A 149 9.83 -4.12 -4.61
CA TYR A 149 8.97 -5.09 -5.26
C TYR A 149 9.55 -6.48 -5.07
N GLU A 150 8.70 -7.45 -4.78
CA GLU A 150 9.05 -8.86 -4.72
C GLU A 150 8.14 -9.65 -5.68
N PHE A 151 8.75 -10.46 -6.52
CA PHE A 151 8.06 -11.28 -7.48
C PHE A 151 8.21 -12.75 -7.05
N PRO A 152 7.20 -13.34 -6.40
CA PRO A 152 7.26 -14.73 -6.02
C PRO A 152 7.31 -15.61 -7.25
N GLN A 153 7.93 -16.79 -7.13
CA GLN A 153 7.87 -17.78 -8.18
C GLN A 153 6.42 -18.22 -8.35
N GLN A 154 5.90 -18.12 -9.58
CA GLN A 154 4.50 -18.36 -9.87
C GLN A 154 4.33 -18.99 -11.25
N GLN A 155 3.30 -19.80 -11.40
CA GLN A 155 3.06 -20.57 -12.62
C GLN A 155 2.76 -19.67 -13.84
N PHE A 156 2.00 -18.58 -13.62
CA PHE A 156 1.54 -17.69 -14.69
C PHE A 156 2.49 -16.53 -15.01
N LEU A 157 3.67 -16.50 -14.37
CA LEU A 157 4.73 -15.54 -14.64
C LEU A 157 6.10 -16.14 -14.28
N PRO A 158 6.54 -17.22 -14.99
CA PRO A 158 7.81 -17.90 -14.67
C PRO A 158 9.03 -17.02 -14.97
N TYR A 159 8.94 -16.18 -15.97
CA TYR A 159 9.89 -15.13 -16.30
C TYR A 159 9.15 -13.95 -16.93
N PHE A 160 9.74 -12.77 -16.89
CA PHE A 160 9.18 -11.57 -17.48
C PHE A 160 10.28 -10.55 -17.80
N VAL A 161 10.00 -9.68 -18.75
CA VAL A 161 10.87 -8.55 -19.11
C VAL A 161 10.21 -7.28 -18.63
N VAL A 162 10.89 -6.53 -17.77
CA VAL A 162 10.43 -5.22 -17.31
C VAL A 162 10.69 -4.22 -18.43
N LYS A 163 9.64 -3.56 -18.89
CA LYS A 163 9.71 -2.47 -19.86
C LYS A 163 9.95 -1.14 -19.17
N ALA A 164 9.20 -0.87 -18.08
CA ALA A 164 9.35 0.34 -17.29
C ALA A 164 8.92 0.11 -15.83
N GLU A 165 9.53 0.85 -14.93
CA GLU A 165 9.10 0.98 -13.54
C GLU A 165 8.37 2.33 -13.37
N HIS A 166 7.11 2.28 -12.93
CA HIS A 166 6.26 3.44 -12.70
C HIS A 166 6.13 3.75 -11.20
N THR A 167 7.28 3.94 -10.55
CA THR A 167 7.34 4.34 -9.14
C THR A 167 7.25 5.86 -9.04
N GLN A 168 6.16 6.36 -8.48
CA GLN A 168 5.94 7.78 -8.29
C GLN A 168 6.41 8.25 -6.91
N PHE A 169 6.98 9.46 -6.86
CA PHE A 169 7.32 10.20 -5.65
C PHE A 169 6.71 11.59 -5.74
N ALA A 170 5.43 11.73 -5.36
CA ALA A 170 4.72 12.99 -5.39
C ALA A 170 5.07 13.82 -4.13
N MET A 171 6.10 14.63 -4.22
CA MET A 171 6.58 15.47 -3.12
C MET A 171 5.60 16.59 -2.80
N THR A 172 5.61 17.07 -1.53
CA THR A 172 4.73 18.16 -1.08
C THR A 172 5.24 19.55 -1.48
N GLY A 173 6.48 19.67 -1.93
CA GLY A 173 7.10 20.92 -2.36
C GLY A 173 8.31 20.67 -3.26
N ASP A 174 8.94 21.74 -3.68
CA ASP A 174 10.21 21.69 -4.43
C ASP A 174 11.36 21.45 -3.45
N HIS A 175 11.71 20.18 -3.31
CA HIS A 175 12.77 19.71 -2.40
C HIS A 175 14.01 19.33 -3.19
N LYS A 176 15.19 19.59 -2.61
CA LYS A 176 16.45 19.05 -3.15
C LYS A 176 16.43 17.53 -3.04
N ALA A 177 16.61 16.85 -4.17
CA ALA A 177 16.74 15.40 -4.23
C ALA A 177 18.18 15.02 -4.60
N PHE A 178 18.70 14.00 -3.92
CA PHE A 178 19.99 13.40 -4.27
C PHE A 178 19.73 12.03 -4.87
N GLN A 179 20.10 11.87 -6.12
CA GLN A 179 19.96 10.60 -6.82
C GLN A 179 21.34 9.95 -6.96
N LEU A 180 21.47 8.72 -6.50
CA LEU A 180 22.63 7.89 -6.81
C LEU A 180 22.44 7.29 -8.20
N ILE A 181 23.17 7.79 -9.18
CA ILE A 181 23.22 7.18 -10.51
C ILE A 181 24.12 5.96 -10.39
N LYS A 182 23.56 4.77 -10.43
CA LYS A 182 24.33 3.53 -10.51
C LYS A 182 25.04 3.50 -11.86
N CYS A 183 26.36 3.80 -11.88
CA CYS A 183 27.18 3.56 -13.06
C CYS A 183 27.07 2.08 -13.44
N HIS A 184 26.66 1.79 -14.66
CA HIS A 184 26.66 0.44 -15.23
C HIS A 184 28.09 -0.10 -15.22
N SER A 185 28.44 -0.90 -14.23
CA SER A 185 29.53 -1.84 -14.40
C SER A 185 28.97 -3.01 -15.21
N ARG A 186 29.48 -3.16 -16.43
CA ARG A 186 29.29 -4.38 -17.22
C ARG A 186 29.66 -5.59 -16.38
N GLU A 187 28.86 -6.64 -16.55
CA GLU A 187 29.05 -8.04 -16.13
C GLU A 187 28.54 -8.41 -14.73
N ASN A 188 27.40 -9.12 -14.64
CA ASN A 188 27.40 -10.58 -14.58
C ASN A 188 26.00 -11.17 -14.82
N LYS A 189 25.96 -12.11 -15.75
CA LYS A 189 24.88 -13.08 -15.89
C LYS A 189 24.93 -13.99 -14.67
N SER A 190 24.05 -13.84 -13.72
CA SER A 190 23.42 -14.93 -12.98
C SER A 190 22.45 -14.41 -11.93
N SER A 191 21.27 -15.02 -11.89
CA SER A 191 20.32 -15.12 -10.79
C SER A 191 19.65 -13.83 -10.26
N ASN A 192 18.35 -13.74 -10.53
CA ASN A 192 17.33 -12.90 -9.90
C ASN A 192 17.65 -11.42 -9.70
N PRO A 193 17.14 -10.53 -10.54
CA PRO A 193 17.25 -9.10 -10.30
C PRO A 193 16.28 -8.69 -9.17
N VAL A 194 16.81 -8.61 -7.97
CA VAL A 194 16.17 -7.87 -6.88
C VAL A 194 16.49 -6.41 -7.13
N HIS A 195 15.56 -5.66 -7.74
CA HIS A 195 15.70 -4.21 -7.88
C HIS A 195 15.47 -3.54 -6.53
N TRP A 196 16.53 -2.93 -5.98
CA TRP A 196 16.47 -2.07 -4.82
C TRP A 196 16.29 -0.63 -5.30
N ALA A 197 15.13 -0.05 -5.10
CA ALA A 197 14.97 1.39 -5.15
C ALA A 197 15.22 1.95 -3.74
N LEU A 198 16.44 2.33 -3.44
CA LEU A 198 16.80 3.06 -2.23
C LEU A 198 16.75 4.55 -2.53
N SER A 199 15.67 5.23 -2.16
CA SER A 199 15.65 6.68 -2.10
C SER A 199 15.90 7.12 -0.65
N TRP A 200 17.12 7.62 -0.37
CA TRP A 200 17.45 8.22 0.91
C TRP A 200 17.01 9.68 0.91
N LEU A 201 15.97 10.00 1.67
CA LEU A 201 15.66 11.37 2.05
C LEU A 201 16.43 11.67 3.35
N ARG A 202 17.69 12.11 3.24
CA ARG A 202 18.42 12.66 4.38
C ARG A 202 18.06 14.15 4.52
N ARG A 203 17.50 14.53 5.65
CA ARG A 203 17.39 15.93 6.05
C ARG A 203 18.80 16.41 6.47
N THR A 204 19.29 17.45 5.81
CA THR A 204 20.34 18.31 6.42
C THR A 204 19.68 19.31 7.37
N PRO A 205 20.33 19.65 8.50
CA PRO A 205 19.81 20.58 9.50
C PRO A 205 19.53 21.97 8.95
#